data_2791e4c34c81141a090c6168e73b7008
#
_entry.id   2791e4c34c81141a090c6168e73b7008
#
_cell.length_a   1.000
_cell.length_b   1.000
_cell.length_c   1.000
_cell.angle_alpha   90.00
_cell.angle_beta   90.00
_cell.angle_gamma   90.00
#
_symmetry.space_group_name_H-M   'P 1'
#
loop_
_entity.id
_entity.type
_entity.pdbx_description
1 polymer ?
#
loop_
_entity_poly.entity_id
_entity_poly.type
_entity_poly.pdbx_seq_one_letter_code
_entity_poly.pdbx_strand_id
1 'polypeptide(L)'
;LDLVEWANGDPATSKWAKMRADAGHPAPFNLKMIGIGNEDLIDPVFKNRFQQIFDAIKAAYPDIVVVGTVGPAPSGQDYEEGWKYAREAGVPIVDEHSYQSSSWWFHNLDHYDNADRKGPKIYLGEYGSWNTQLINGLSEAAFMGRMELNGDAVVMSSYAPLFAKNGH
;
A
#
# COMPACT_ATOMS: atom_id res chain seq x y z
N LEU A 1 13.06 2.72 -11.71
CA LEU A 1 12.69 3.87 -12.56
C LEU A 1 12.03 3.44 -13.87
N ASP A 2 12.49 2.35 -14.48
CA ASP A 2 12.01 1.86 -15.78
C ASP A 2 10.49 1.61 -15.83
N LEU A 3 9.88 1.18 -14.74
CA LEU A 3 8.42 1.00 -14.66
C LEU A 3 7.66 2.34 -14.79
N VAL A 4 8.14 3.40 -14.15
CA VAL A 4 7.54 4.74 -14.28
C VAL A 4 7.73 5.27 -15.70
N GLU A 5 8.91 5.06 -16.27
CA GLU A 5 9.21 5.42 -17.65
C GLU A 5 8.33 4.65 -18.63
N TRP A 6 8.16 3.34 -18.41
CA TRP A 6 7.22 2.53 -19.20
C TRP A 6 5.79 3.06 -19.12
N ALA A 7 5.32 3.38 -17.92
CA ALA A 7 3.94 3.82 -17.72
C ALA A 7 3.67 5.24 -18.27
N ASN A 8 4.59 6.17 -18.08
CA ASN A 8 4.35 7.59 -18.28
C ASN A 8 5.23 8.24 -19.38
N GLY A 9 6.30 7.58 -19.81
CA GLY A 9 7.26 8.13 -20.77
C GLY A 9 6.70 8.36 -22.18
N ASP A 10 7.43 9.14 -22.96
CA ASP A 10 7.13 9.39 -24.37
C ASP A 10 7.71 8.26 -25.22
N PRO A 11 6.90 7.55 -26.04
CA PRO A 11 7.39 6.48 -26.90
C PRO A 11 8.35 6.94 -28.00
N ALA A 12 8.42 8.23 -28.30
CA ALA A 12 9.38 8.76 -29.26
C ALA A 12 10.81 8.84 -28.70
N THR A 13 10.97 8.92 -27.38
CA THR A 13 12.26 9.15 -26.71
C THR A 13 12.65 8.04 -25.75
N SER A 14 11.71 7.23 -25.27
CA SER A 14 11.92 6.19 -24.30
C SER A 14 11.69 4.80 -24.88
N LYS A 15 12.68 3.91 -24.73
CA LYS A 15 12.54 2.50 -25.12
C LYS A 15 11.42 1.78 -24.35
N TRP A 16 11.24 2.14 -23.08
CA TRP A 16 10.23 1.53 -22.22
C TRP A 16 8.82 1.97 -22.61
N ALA A 17 8.63 3.27 -22.83
CA ALA A 17 7.37 3.80 -23.34
C ALA A 17 7.05 3.30 -24.77
N LYS A 18 8.09 3.08 -25.60
CA LYS A 18 7.91 2.44 -26.91
C LYS A 18 7.37 1.01 -26.78
N MET A 19 7.86 0.21 -25.82
CA MET A 19 7.32 -1.14 -25.54
C MET A 19 5.83 -1.09 -25.18
N ARG A 20 5.40 -0.10 -24.37
CA ARG A 20 3.98 0.13 -24.06
C ARG A 20 3.18 0.45 -25.33
N ALA A 21 3.69 1.35 -26.17
CA ALA A 21 3.03 1.74 -27.40
C ALA A 21 2.91 0.57 -28.41
N ASP A 22 3.98 -0.22 -28.57
CA ASP A 22 4.00 -1.42 -29.41
C ASP A 22 3.01 -2.49 -28.91
N ALA A 23 2.71 -2.53 -27.61
CA ALA A 23 1.68 -3.37 -27.02
C ALA A 23 0.24 -2.82 -27.17
N GLY A 24 0.05 -1.74 -27.94
CA GLY A 24 -1.26 -1.17 -28.23
C GLY A 24 -1.69 0.00 -27.34
N HIS A 25 -0.81 0.49 -26.45
CA HIS A 25 -1.08 1.58 -25.52
C HIS A 25 -0.16 2.79 -25.75
N PRO A 26 -0.34 3.56 -26.85
CA PRO A 26 0.56 4.68 -27.16
C PRO A 26 0.48 5.85 -26.17
N ALA A 27 -0.70 6.08 -25.57
CA ALA A 27 -0.87 7.12 -24.56
C ALA A 27 -0.28 6.71 -23.19
N PRO A 28 0.24 7.66 -22.39
CA PRO A 28 0.71 7.37 -21.05
C PRO A 28 -0.45 6.95 -20.13
N PHE A 29 -0.15 6.08 -19.16
CA PHE A 29 -1.15 5.64 -18.16
C PHE A 29 -1.37 6.65 -17.05
N ASN A 30 -0.56 7.70 -16.96
CA ASN A 30 -0.62 8.70 -15.89
C ASN A 30 -0.46 8.07 -14.48
N LEU A 31 0.46 7.11 -14.35
CA LEU A 31 0.81 6.54 -13.06
C LEU A 31 1.14 7.65 -12.08
N LYS A 32 0.47 7.67 -10.93
CA LYS A 32 0.64 8.67 -9.87
C LYS A 32 1.27 8.11 -8.61
N MET A 33 1.17 6.81 -8.40
CA MET A 33 1.64 6.14 -7.20
C MET A 33 2.42 4.89 -7.56
N ILE A 34 3.39 4.54 -6.71
CA ILE A 34 4.15 3.29 -6.84
C ILE A 34 4.40 2.70 -5.45
N GLY A 35 4.06 1.43 -5.29
CA GLY A 35 4.39 0.66 -4.09
C GLY A 35 5.84 0.18 -4.11
N ILE A 36 6.53 0.24 -2.98
CA ILE A 36 7.86 -0.32 -2.76
C ILE A 36 7.80 -1.29 -1.60
N GLY A 37 8.09 -2.56 -1.89
CA GLY A 37 8.00 -3.67 -0.94
C GLY A 37 6.60 -4.29 -0.87
N ASN A 38 6.52 -5.46 -0.25
CA ASN A 38 5.30 -6.19 0.03
C ASN A 38 5.55 -7.17 1.17
N GLU A 39 4.97 -6.92 2.33
CA GLU A 39 5.12 -7.80 3.51
C GLU A 39 6.57 -8.09 3.92
N ASP A 40 7.48 -7.17 3.63
CA ASP A 40 8.89 -7.35 3.91
C ASP A 40 9.18 -7.33 5.43
N LEU A 41 10.22 -8.05 5.83
CA LEU A 41 10.85 -7.85 7.12
C LEU A 41 11.56 -6.49 7.12
N ILE A 42 11.25 -5.65 8.09
CA ILE A 42 11.76 -4.27 8.16
C ILE A 42 13.14 -4.24 8.83
N ASP A 43 14.07 -4.97 8.24
CA ASP A 43 15.44 -5.06 8.69
C ASP A 43 16.34 -3.95 8.10
N PRO A 44 17.60 -3.83 8.52
CA PRO A 44 18.54 -2.83 7.97
C PRO A 44 18.80 -3.00 6.47
N VAL A 45 18.72 -4.22 5.92
CA VAL A 45 18.93 -4.47 4.49
C VAL A 45 17.74 -3.92 3.69
N PHE A 46 16.52 -4.21 4.15
CA PHE A 46 15.31 -3.64 3.56
C PHE A 46 15.35 -2.11 3.59
N LYS A 47 15.59 -1.50 4.75
CA LYS A 47 15.64 -0.03 4.91
C LYS A 47 16.63 0.62 3.96
N ASN A 48 17.82 0.02 3.81
CA ASN A 48 18.84 0.54 2.89
C ASN A 48 18.37 0.47 1.43
N ARG A 49 17.82 -0.65 0.99
CA ARG A 49 17.31 -0.83 -0.38
C ARG A 49 16.11 0.06 -0.67
N PHE A 50 15.19 0.14 0.27
CA PHE A 50 14.03 1.01 0.16
C PHE A 50 14.47 2.47 -0.03
N GLN A 51 15.39 2.96 0.80
CA GLN A 51 15.90 4.35 0.72
C GLN A 51 16.52 4.66 -0.63
N GLN A 52 17.34 3.75 -1.16
CA GLN A 52 17.95 3.95 -2.48
C GLN A 52 16.89 4.08 -3.60
N ILE A 53 15.85 3.23 -3.56
CA ILE A 53 14.77 3.27 -4.56
C ILE A 53 13.92 4.53 -4.37
N PHE A 54 13.57 4.85 -3.13
CA PHE A 54 12.79 6.03 -2.76
C PHE A 54 13.46 7.30 -3.23
N ASP A 55 14.74 7.50 -2.91
CA ASP A 55 15.51 8.67 -3.31
C ASP A 55 15.63 8.79 -4.83
N ALA A 56 15.87 7.67 -5.52
CA ALA A 56 15.95 7.65 -6.98
C ALA A 56 14.62 8.03 -7.65
N ILE A 57 13.47 7.56 -7.10
CA ILE A 57 12.15 7.95 -7.61
C ILE A 57 11.89 9.43 -7.33
N LYS A 58 12.14 9.89 -6.12
CA LYS A 58 11.93 11.30 -5.74
C LYS A 58 12.79 12.26 -6.56
N ALA A 59 14.02 11.87 -6.90
CA ALA A 59 14.90 12.68 -7.74
C ALA A 59 14.46 12.73 -9.21
N ALA A 60 14.04 11.60 -9.78
CA ALA A 60 13.68 11.50 -11.19
C ALA A 60 12.22 11.87 -11.48
N TYR A 61 11.31 11.58 -10.53
CA TYR A 61 9.85 11.72 -10.69
C TYR A 61 9.24 12.29 -9.39
N PRO A 62 9.47 13.57 -9.07
CA PRO A 62 9.04 14.18 -7.81
C PRO A 62 7.51 14.14 -7.57
N ASP A 63 6.73 14.05 -8.65
CA ASP A 63 5.26 13.98 -8.59
C ASP A 63 4.72 12.56 -8.32
N ILE A 64 5.56 11.54 -8.37
CA ILE A 64 5.15 10.17 -8.04
C ILE A 64 5.10 10.03 -6.51
N VAL A 65 3.94 9.61 -6.03
CA VAL A 65 3.73 9.27 -4.61
C VAL A 65 4.23 7.85 -4.36
N VAL A 66 5.15 7.70 -3.43
CA VAL A 66 5.63 6.38 -3.00
C VAL A 66 4.76 5.86 -1.87
N VAL A 67 4.34 4.60 -1.98
CA VAL A 67 3.67 3.82 -0.94
C VAL A 67 4.66 2.80 -0.40
N GLY A 68 4.95 2.81 0.89
CA GLY A 68 5.94 1.93 1.52
C GLY A 68 5.29 0.89 2.42
N THR A 69 5.73 -0.37 2.32
CA THR A 69 5.23 -1.44 3.21
C THR A 69 5.65 -1.22 4.66
N VAL A 70 4.79 -1.61 5.60
CA VAL A 70 5.08 -1.65 7.04
C VAL A 70 4.97 -3.06 7.61
N GLY A 71 5.17 -4.07 6.76
CA GLY A 71 5.17 -5.48 7.14
C GLY A 71 3.84 -6.19 6.91
N PRO A 72 3.75 -7.48 7.31
CA PRO A 72 2.66 -8.37 6.92
C PRO A 72 1.45 -8.37 7.87
N ALA A 73 1.49 -7.58 8.96
CA ALA A 73 0.50 -7.68 10.02
C ALA A 73 0.21 -6.31 10.67
N PRO A 74 -0.95 -6.11 11.31
CA PRO A 74 -1.35 -4.84 11.91
C PRO A 74 -0.70 -4.58 13.28
N SER A 75 0.33 -5.34 13.64
CA SER A 75 1.08 -5.20 14.89
C SER A 75 2.37 -6.03 14.86
N GLY A 76 3.24 -5.81 15.82
CA GLY A 76 4.50 -6.52 15.98
C GLY A 76 5.70 -5.73 15.47
N GLN A 77 6.86 -6.38 15.50
CA GLN A 77 8.13 -5.70 15.27
C GLN A 77 8.22 -5.02 13.90
N ASP A 78 7.84 -5.72 12.82
CA ASP A 78 7.91 -5.15 11.47
C ASP A 78 6.96 -3.96 11.29
N TYR A 79 5.76 -4.06 11.87
CA TYR A 79 4.79 -2.96 11.86
C TYR A 79 5.34 -1.72 12.59
N GLU A 80 5.85 -1.90 13.81
CA GLU A 80 6.38 -0.80 14.62
C GLU A 80 7.61 -0.15 13.98
N GLU A 81 8.56 -0.98 13.51
CA GLU A 81 9.77 -0.50 12.82
C GLU A 81 9.47 0.10 11.45
N GLY A 82 8.50 -0.44 10.72
CA GLY A 82 8.03 0.09 9.43
C GLY A 82 7.42 1.48 9.58
N TRP A 83 6.52 1.64 10.52
CA TRP A 83 5.91 2.94 10.83
C TRP A 83 6.92 3.97 11.30
N LYS A 84 7.85 3.57 12.18
CA LYS A 84 8.94 4.43 12.63
C LYS A 84 9.79 4.89 11.45
N TYR A 85 10.25 3.94 10.65
CA TYR A 85 11.07 4.22 9.47
C TYR A 85 10.34 5.12 8.46
N ALA A 86 9.07 4.85 8.18
CA ALA A 86 8.29 5.65 7.25
C ALA A 86 8.19 7.13 7.69
N ARG A 87 8.01 7.38 8.99
CA ARG A 87 8.03 8.74 9.54
C ARG A 87 9.39 9.41 9.39
N GLU A 88 10.47 8.70 9.72
CA GLU A 88 11.85 9.21 9.66
C GLU A 88 12.28 9.50 8.21
N ALA A 89 11.93 8.64 7.27
CA ALA A 89 12.25 8.77 5.85
C ALA A 89 11.32 9.73 5.09
N GLY A 90 10.21 10.15 5.70
CA GLY A 90 9.22 11.02 5.04
C GLY A 90 8.40 10.31 3.96
N VAL A 91 8.13 9.01 4.13
CA VAL A 91 7.25 8.25 3.23
C VAL A 91 5.83 8.79 3.33
N PRO A 92 5.17 9.18 2.22
CA PRO A 92 3.89 9.87 2.32
C PRO A 92 2.70 8.94 2.61
N ILE A 93 2.76 7.68 2.19
CA ILE A 93 1.71 6.68 2.41
C ILE A 93 2.38 5.36 2.80
N VAL A 94 1.83 4.69 3.81
CA VAL A 94 2.24 3.34 4.22
C VAL A 94 1.20 2.32 3.79
N ASP A 95 1.67 1.14 3.42
CA ASP A 95 0.87 -0.02 3.06
C ASP A 95 0.79 -0.97 4.25
N GLU A 96 -0.38 -1.07 4.84
CA GLU A 96 -0.70 -2.00 5.93
C GLU A 96 -1.44 -3.21 5.40
N HIS A 97 -1.13 -4.39 5.97
CA HIS A 97 -1.85 -5.63 5.70
C HIS A 97 -2.46 -6.19 6.97
N SER A 98 -3.68 -6.71 6.88
CA SER A 98 -4.39 -7.24 8.05
C SER A 98 -5.32 -8.39 7.68
N TYR A 99 -4.89 -9.62 7.94
CA TYR A 99 -5.73 -10.80 7.83
C TYR A 99 -6.02 -11.34 9.24
N GLN A 100 -7.24 -11.16 9.73
CA GLN A 100 -7.59 -11.37 11.11
C GLN A 100 -8.90 -12.15 11.31
N SER A 101 -9.16 -12.64 12.53
CA SER A 101 -10.45 -13.23 12.87
C SER A 101 -11.56 -12.18 12.92
N SER A 102 -12.82 -12.58 12.73
CA SER A 102 -13.97 -11.68 12.90
C SER A 102 -14.01 -11.03 14.27
N SER A 103 -13.58 -11.76 15.32
CA SER A 103 -13.46 -11.20 16.66
C SER A 103 -12.44 -10.06 16.75
N TRP A 104 -11.29 -10.21 16.10
CA TRP A 104 -10.29 -9.14 16.06
C TRP A 104 -10.86 -7.88 15.42
N TRP A 105 -11.50 -8.00 14.27
CA TRP A 105 -12.10 -6.88 13.55
C TRP A 105 -13.11 -6.13 14.42
N PHE A 106 -14.02 -6.83 15.12
CA PHE A 106 -14.99 -6.19 16.00
C PHE A 106 -14.37 -5.51 17.22
N HIS A 107 -13.26 -6.05 17.76
CA HIS A 107 -12.60 -5.46 18.91
C HIS A 107 -11.62 -4.32 18.57
N ASN A 108 -11.35 -4.10 17.30
CA ASN A 108 -10.41 -3.07 16.81
C ASN A 108 -11.08 -2.05 15.88
N LEU A 109 -12.38 -1.82 16.03
CA LEU A 109 -13.09 -0.82 15.22
C LEU A 109 -12.53 0.60 15.38
N ASP A 110 -11.86 0.90 16.48
CA ASP A 110 -11.20 2.17 16.78
C ASP A 110 -9.72 2.22 16.39
N HIS A 111 -9.23 1.22 15.67
CA HIS A 111 -7.81 1.07 15.31
C HIS A 111 -7.19 2.34 14.72
N TYR A 112 -7.93 3.06 13.90
CA TYR A 112 -7.47 4.28 13.24
C TYR A 112 -7.91 5.59 13.91
N ASP A 113 -8.69 5.55 14.99
CA ASP A 113 -9.24 6.75 15.62
C ASP A 113 -8.15 7.70 16.14
N ASN A 114 -7.04 7.15 16.61
CA ASN A 114 -5.89 7.90 17.13
C ASN A 114 -4.70 7.96 16.15
N ALA A 115 -4.90 7.64 14.87
CA ALA A 115 -3.84 7.74 13.87
C ALA A 115 -3.33 9.19 13.74
N ASP A 116 -2.01 9.34 13.55
CA ASP A 116 -1.40 10.65 13.35
C ASP A 116 -1.82 11.24 11.99
N ARG A 117 -2.67 12.29 12.02
CA ARG A 117 -3.15 12.96 10.81
C ARG A 117 -2.09 13.80 10.09
N LYS A 118 -0.95 14.05 10.72
CA LYS A 118 0.18 14.82 10.15
C LYS A 118 1.28 13.93 9.60
N GLY A 119 1.31 12.67 10.01
CA GLY A 119 2.26 11.67 9.54
C GLY A 119 1.89 11.05 8.19
N PRO A 120 2.55 9.95 7.81
CA PRO A 120 2.17 9.16 6.65
C PRO A 120 0.69 8.81 6.65
N LYS A 121 0.05 8.85 5.48
CA LYS A 121 -1.31 8.35 5.30
C LYS A 121 -1.31 6.83 5.22
N ILE A 122 -2.47 6.24 5.40
CA ILE A 122 -2.64 4.78 5.46
C ILE A 122 -3.32 4.30 4.18
N TYR A 123 -2.73 3.32 3.56
CA TYR A 123 -3.34 2.44 2.60
C TYR A 123 -3.46 1.07 3.23
N LEU A 124 -4.68 0.61 3.54
CA LEU A 124 -4.90 -0.78 3.95
C LEU A 124 -4.95 -1.64 2.69
N GLY A 125 -3.77 -2.05 2.21
CA GLY A 125 -3.57 -2.61 0.87
C GLY A 125 -4.03 -4.04 0.73
N GLU A 126 -4.01 -4.80 1.82
CA GLU A 126 -4.60 -6.12 1.87
C GLU A 126 -5.29 -6.34 3.21
N TYR A 127 -6.56 -6.75 3.17
CA TYR A 127 -7.27 -7.11 4.39
C TYR A 127 -8.41 -8.08 4.11
N GLY A 128 -8.72 -8.87 5.12
CA GLY A 128 -9.85 -9.79 5.10
C GLY A 128 -9.98 -10.55 6.42
N SER A 129 -11.18 -11.03 6.68
CA SER A 129 -11.45 -11.87 7.83
C SER A 129 -11.25 -13.35 7.47
N TRP A 130 -10.58 -14.09 8.36
CA TRP A 130 -10.41 -15.53 8.18
C TRP A 130 -11.77 -16.24 8.15
N ASN A 131 -11.95 -17.17 7.22
CA ASN A 131 -13.17 -17.87 6.90
C ASN A 131 -14.18 -17.05 6.08
N THR A 132 -15.20 -17.70 5.54
CA THR A 132 -16.18 -17.13 4.61
C THR A 132 -17.61 -17.22 5.18
N GLN A 133 -17.77 -16.99 6.48
CA GLN A 133 -19.07 -16.99 7.15
C GLN A 133 -19.66 -15.57 7.17
N LEU A 134 -20.97 -15.47 7.37
CA LEU A 134 -21.67 -14.18 7.45
C LEU A 134 -21.05 -13.24 8.50
N ILE A 135 -20.63 -13.79 9.65
CA ILE A 135 -20.02 -13.00 10.73
C ILE A 135 -18.72 -12.32 10.28
N ASN A 136 -17.96 -12.96 9.37
CA ASN A 136 -16.74 -12.38 8.81
C ASN A 136 -17.07 -11.16 7.94
N GLY A 137 -18.01 -11.29 7.00
CA GLY A 137 -18.46 -10.16 6.19
C GLY A 137 -19.06 -9.01 7.01
N LEU A 138 -19.79 -9.31 8.10
CA LEU A 138 -20.31 -8.28 9.00
C LEU A 138 -19.20 -7.52 9.73
N SER A 139 -18.17 -8.23 10.19
CA SER A 139 -17.03 -7.61 10.86
C SER A 139 -16.21 -6.72 9.93
N GLU A 140 -16.00 -7.18 8.70
CA GLU A 140 -15.33 -6.40 7.65
C GLU A 140 -16.12 -5.14 7.28
N ALA A 141 -17.44 -5.27 7.08
CA ALA A 141 -18.31 -4.15 6.78
C ALA A 141 -18.32 -3.09 7.90
N ALA A 142 -18.34 -3.53 9.18
CA ALA A 142 -18.23 -2.63 10.31
C ALA A 142 -16.90 -1.88 10.32
N PHE A 143 -15.79 -2.57 10.05
CA PHE A 143 -14.47 -1.96 9.98
C PHE A 143 -14.33 -0.99 8.80
N MET A 144 -14.90 -1.33 7.63
CA MET A 144 -14.94 -0.43 6.47
C MET A 144 -15.62 0.91 6.80
N GLY A 145 -16.75 0.87 7.52
CA GLY A 145 -17.41 2.10 7.99
C GLY A 145 -16.51 2.94 8.92
N ARG A 146 -15.66 2.28 9.73
CA ARG A 146 -14.68 2.99 10.58
C ARG A 146 -13.53 3.57 9.76
N MET A 147 -13.07 2.89 8.71
CA MET A 147 -12.10 3.48 7.77
C MET A 147 -12.64 4.74 7.09
N GLU A 148 -13.89 4.72 6.63
CA GLU A 148 -14.53 5.91 6.04
C GLU A 148 -14.61 7.08 7.02
N LEU A 149 -14.94 6.83 8.30
CA LEU A 149 -14.94 7.87 9.35
C LEU A 149 -13.54 8.45 9.60
N ASN A 150 -12.48 7.69 9.32
CA ASN A 150 -11.09 8.07 9.43
C ASN A 150 -10.44 8.38 8.07
N GLY A 151 -11.22 8.79 7.06
CA GLY A 151 -10.75 9.03 5.70
C GLY A 151 -9.72 10.15 5.53
N ASP A 152 -9.48 10.93 6.56
CA ASP A 152 -8.38 11.89 6.63
C ASP A 152 -7.02 11.24 6.97
N ALA A 153 -7.04 10.02 7.52
CA ALA A 153 -5.86 9.20 7.78
C ALA A 153 -5.78 8.00 6.81
N VAL A 154 -6.88 7.25 6.64
CA VAL A 154 -6.97 6.09 5.74
C VAL A 154 -7.43 6.56 4.37
N VAL A 155 -6.50 6.71 3.45
CA VAL A 155 -6.76 7.31 2.11
C VAL A 155 -7.09 6.30 1.03
N MET A 156 -6.76 5.03 1.24
CA MET A 156 -7.05 3.92 0.31
C MET A 156 -7.26 2.62 1.07
N SER A 157 -8.01 1.71 0.48
CA SER A 157 -8.08 0.32 0.92
C SER A 157 -8.34 -0.63 -0.24
N SER A 158 -7.83 -1.86 -0.15
CA SER A 158 -8.03 -2.91 -1.14
C SER A 158 -8.33 -4.23 -0.44
N TYR A 159 -9.54 -4.75 -0.65
CA TYR A 159 -9.91 -6.07 -0.13
C TYR A 159 -9.16 -7.18 -0.87
N ALA A 160 -8.57 -8.12 -0.16
CA ALA A 160 -7.76 -9.19 -0.74
C ALA A 160 -8.00 -10.56 -0.05
N PRO A 161 -8.17 -11.62 -0.86
CA PRO A 161 -8.44 -11.59 -2.30
C PRO A 161 -9.92 -11.26 -2.57
N LEU A 162 -10.20 -10.34 -3.50
CA LEU A 162 -11.58 -10.01 -3.87
C LEU A 162 -12.26 -11.16 -4.64
N PHE A 163 -11.48 -11.81 -5.50
CA PHE A 163 -11.92 -13.00 -6.23
C PHE A 163 -10.97 -14.16 -5.96
N ALA A 164 -11.53 -15.31 -5.65
CA ALA A 164 -10.80 -16.55 -5.46
C ALA A 164 -11.44 -17.68 -6.29
N LYS A 165 -10.60 -18.60 -6.79
CA LYS A 165 -11.09 -19.81 -7.43
C LYS A 165 -11.71 -20.73 -6.38
N ASN A 166 -12.83 -21.38 -6.71
CA ASN A 166 -13.43 -22.41 -5.84
C ASN A 166 -12.39 -23.49 -5.47
N GLY A 167 -12.25 -23.76 -4.18
CA GLY A 167 -11.32 -24.75 -3.65
C GLY A 167 -9.93 -24.21 -3.27
N HIS A 168 -9.78 -22.91 -3.18
CA HIS A 168 -8.60 -22.22 -2.61
C HIS A 168 -9.00 -21.42 -1.39
#